data_e5024b782a79c3143b2a2f6da29e7e7c
#
_entry.id   e5024b782a79c3143b2a2f6da29e7e7c
#
_cell.length_a   1.000
_cell.length_b   1.000
_cell.length_c   1.000
_cell.angle_alpha   90.00
_cell.angle_beta   90.00
_cell.angle_gamma   90.00
#
_symmetry.space_group_name_H-M   'P 1'
#
loop_
_entity.id
_entity.type
_entity.pdbx_description
1 polymer ?
#
loop_
_entity_poly.entity_id
_entity_poly.type
_entity_poly.pdbx_seq_one_letter_code
_entity_poly.pdbx_strand_id
1 'polypeptide(L)'
;FRNWIDGSVPEPGADPVDNPEFPAEAGRYHVYICRACPWAHRVAMTRALTGLDDAVSLSLTQPERYDEGWEFSETEPDPLYGADYLREIYQRADDDYTGRVTVPVLWDKKRATIVNNESEEIMRMLDTAFEGNGVDLYPKGSREEVDDLIDDIYPRINNGVYRAGFA
;
A
#
# COMPACT_ATOMS: atom_id res chain seq x y z
N PHE A 1 9.44 6.38 0.47
CA PHE A 1 9.14 5.65 1.72
C PHE A 1 9.25 4.15 1.45
N ARG A 2 10.07 3.43 2.22
CA ARG A 2 10.41 2.01 1.99
C ARG A 2 10.62 1.23 3.30
N ASN A 3 9.93 1.65 4.37
CA ASN A 3 9.93 0.89 5.61
C ASN A 3 9.04 -0.35 5.48
N TRP A 4 9.28 -1.32 6.35
CA TRP A 4 8.53 -2.56 6.43
C TRP A 4 7.90 -2.71 7.82
N ILE A 5 6.73 -3.32 7.87
CA ILE A 5 6.11 -3.75 9.13
C ILE A 5 6.91 -4.93 9.69
N ASP A 6 7.10 -4.94 10.99
CA ASP A 6 7.77 -6.02 11.72
C ASP A 6 7.09 -7.38 11.46
N GLY A 7 7.89 -8.42 11.24
CA GLY A 7 7.41 -9.76 10.89
C GLY A 7 7.10 -9.96 9.40
N SER A 8 7.13 -8.93 8.56
CA SER A 8 6.92 -9.08 7.11
C SER A 8 8.00 -9.92 6.45
N VAL A 9 7.62 -10.65 5.39
CA VAL A 9 8.57 -11.42 4.57
C VAL A 9 8.75 -10.72 3.22
N PRO A 10 9.92 -10.07 2.99
CA PRO A 10 10.12 -9.23 1.80
C PRO A 10 10.36 -10.01 0.51
N GLU A 11 11.01 -11.18 0.61
CA GLU A 11 11.40 -12.01 -0.55
C GLU A 11 11.52 -13.49 -0.16
N PRO A 12 11.58 -14.41 -1.15
CA PRO A 12 11.74 -15.84 -0.88
C PRO A 12 13.04 -16.14 -0.14
N GLY A 13 12.94 -16.93 0.92
CA GLY A 13 14.10 -17.33 1.73
C GLY A 13 14.64 -16.26 2.68
N ALA A 14 14.10 -15.04 2.65
CA ALA A 14 14.44 -14.03 3.63
C ALA A 14 13.85 -14.36 5.01
N ASP A 15 14.56 -13.98 6.06
CA ASP A 15 14.02 -13.96 7.41
C ASP A 15 12.94 -12.86 7.50
N PRO A 16 11.95 -13.02 8.40
CA PRO A 16 11.02 -11.95 8.70
C PRO A 16 11.74 -10.67 9.14
N VAL A 17 11.25 -9.53 8.67
CA VAL A 17 11.80 -8.22 9.01
C VAL A 17 11.74 -7.99 10.52
N ASP A 18 12.85 -7.59 11.12
CA ASP A 18 12.92 -7.12 12.51
C ASP A 18 12.88 -5.59 12.50
N ASN A 19 11.68 -5.03 12.71
CA ASN A 19 11.48 -3.58 12.73
C ASN A 19 10.51 -3.15 13.84
N PRO A 20 11.00 -3.05 15.09
CA PRO A 20 10.17 -2.69 16.23
C PRO A 20 9.56 -1.27 16.17
N GLU A 21 10.00 -0.42 15.24
CA GLU A 21 9.39 0.88 15.00
C GLU A 21 8.00 0.77 14.36
N PHE A 22 7.77 -0.27 13.54
CA PHE A 22 6.51 -0.52 12.84
C PHE A 22 5.94 -1.91 13.18
N PRO A 23 5.57 -2.20 14.45
CA PRO A 23 5.03 -3.51 14.82
C PRO A 23 3.69 -3.77 14.11
N ALA A 24 3.39 -5.04 13.81
CA ALA A 24 2.12 -5.46 13.23
C ALA A 24 0.98 -5.35 14.27
N GLU A 25 0.44 -4.15 14.40
CA GLU A 25 -0.56 -3.79 15.41
C GLU A 25 -1.91 -3.46 14.75
N ALA A 26 -2.95 -4.21 15.10
CA ALA A 26 -4.30 -3.95 14.61
C ALA A 26 -4.80 -2.55 15.01
N GLY A 27 -5.45 -1.87 14.07
CA GLY A 27 -5.96 -0.52 14.25
C GLY A 27 -4.92 0.59 14.13
N ARG A 28 -3.62 0.28 14.00
CA ARG A 28 -2.54 1.25 13.87
C ARG A 28 -2.40 1.82 12.46
N TYR A 29 -2.60 1.01 11.45
CA TYR A 29 -2.33 1.38 10.07
C TYR A 29 -3.57 1.81 9.30
N HIS A 30 -3.33 2.61 8.27
CA HIS A 30 -4.35 3.08 7.35
C HIS A 30 -3.82 3.03 5.91
N VAL A 31 -4.65 2.64 4.95
CA VAL A 31 -4.29 2.60 3.54
C VAL A 31 -5.08 3.65 2.77
N TYR A 32 -4.38 4.55 2.07
CA TYR A 32 -4.99 5.44 1.08
C TYR A 32 -4.89 4.82 -0.31
N ILE A 33 -6.01 4.72 -1.01
CA ILE A 33 -6.10 4.17 -2.36
C ILE A 33 -6.93 5.05 -3.29
N CYS A 34 -6.87 4.74 -4.59
CA CYS A 34 -7.85 5.20 -5.57
C CYS A 34 -8.42 3.99 -6.31
N ARG A 35 -9.73 3.93 -6.48
CA ARG A 35 -10.39 2.81 -7.21
C ARG A 35 -9.97 2.71 -8.67
N ALA A 36 -9.60 3.82 -9.31
CA ALA A 36 -9.13 3.83 -10.68
C ALA A 36 -7.66 3.38 -10.84
N CYS A 37 -6.91 3.25 -9.73
CA CYS A 37 -5.51 2.85 -9.77
C CYS A 37 -5.35 1.33 -9.59
N PRO A 38 -4.86 0.59 -10.61
CA PRO A 38 -4.69 -0.87 -10.51
C PRO A 38 -3.66 -1.28 -9.46
N TRP A 39 -2.64 -0.46 -9.23
CA TRP A 39 -1.64 -0.68 -8.19
C TRP A 39 -2.25 -0.61 -6.77
N ALA A 40 -3.12 0.37 -6.53
CA ALA A 40 -3.82 0.51 -5.26
C ALA A 40 -4.91 -0.54 -5.08
N HIS A 41 -5.56 -0.95 -6.18
CA HIS A 41 -6.61 -1.98 -6.16
C HIS A 41 -6.12 -3.32 -5.63
N ARG A 42 -4.92 -3.78 -6.05
CA ARG A 42 -4.35 -5.05 -5.56
C ARG A 42 -4.09 -5.04 -4.05
N VAL A 43 -3.71 -3.88 -3.48
CA VAL A 43 -3.54 -3.71 -2.02
C VAL A 43 -4.89 -3.82 -1.29
N ALA A 44 -5.93 -3.16 -1.82
CA ALA A 44 -7.29 -3.27 -1.27
C ALA A 44 -7.82 -4.71 -1.33
N MET A 45 -7.56 -5.42 -2.42
CA MET A 45 -7.90 -6.85 -2.57
C MET A 45 -7.17 -7.71 -1.54
N THR A 46 -5.85 -7.53 -1.38
CA THR A 46 -5.08 -8.27 -0.36
C THR A 46 -5.66 -8.05 1.02
N ARG A 47 -5.90 -6.78 1.42
CA ARG A 47 -6.50 -6.44 2.71
C ARG A 47 -7.84 -7.18 2.95
N ALA A 48 -8.71 -7.20 1.95
CA ALA A 48 -10.02 -7.86 2.06
C ALA A 48 -9.91 -9.39 2.09
N LEU A 49 -9.06 -9.97 1.23
CA LEU A 49 -8.88 -11.43 1.15
C LEU A 49 -8.24 -12.01 2.41
N THR A 50 -7.31 -11.30 3.03
CA THR A 50 -6.67 -11.70 4.29
C THR A 50 -7.50 -11.36 5.53
N GLY A 51 -8.67 -10.72 5.36
CA GLY A 51 -9.58 -10.41 6.46
C GLY A 51 -9.10 -9.30 7.40
N LEU A 52 -8.35 -8.32 6.87
CA LEU A 52 -7.78 -7.23 7.65
C LEU A 52 -8.66 -5.97 7.68
N ASP A 53 -9.96 -6.06 7.35
CA ASP A 53 -10.86 -4.92 7.28
C ASP A 53 -10.97 -4.14 8.59
N ASP A 54 -10.95 -4.84 9.72
CA ASP A 54 -10.99 -4.24 11.05
C ASP A 54 -9.57 -3.86 11.57
N ALA A 55 -8.53 -4.51 11.09
CA ALA A 55 -7.15 -4.29 11.54
C ALA A 55 -6.46 -3.11 10.84
N VAL A 56 -6.76 -2.89 9.57
CA VAL A 56 -6.16 -1.84 8.74
C VAL A 56 -7.27 -1.04 8.07
N SER A 57 -7.47 0.21 8.50
CA SER A 57 -8.48 1.08 7.90
C SER A 57 -8.10 1.56 6.49
N LEU A 58 -9.08 2.00 5.70
CA LEU A 58 -8.88 2.38 4.30
C LEU A 58 -9.71 3.62 3.94
N SER A 59 -9.13 4.52 3.14
CA SER A 59 -9.80 5.67 2.53
C SER A 59 -9.55 5.76 1.04
N LEU A 60 -10.45 6.46 0.36
CA LEU A 60 -10.46 6.61 -1.08
C LEU A 60 -10.16 8.05 -1.49
N THR A 61 -9.32 8.22 -2.51
CA THR A 61 -9.26 9.46 -3.28
C THR A 61 -10.18 9.38 -4.49
N GLN A 62 -10.53 10.54 -5.04
CA GLN A 62 -11.32 10.62 -6.27
C GLN A 62 -10.61 9.92 -7.44
N PRO A 63 -11.37 9.34 -8.39
CA PRO A 63 -10.80 8.63 -9.54
C PRO A 63 -10.14 9.59 -10.53
N GLU A 64 -10.65 10.81 -10.65
CA GLU A 64 -10.05 11.85 -11.46
C GLU A 64 -8.84 12.44 -10.76
N ARG A 65 -7.81 12.71 -11.54
CA ARG A 65 -6.60 13.35 -11.08
C ARG A 65 -6.41 14.67 -11.82
N TYR A 66 -6.70 15.76 -11.12
CA TYR A 66 -6.51 17.12 -11.60
C TYR A 66 -5.11 17.65 -11.29
N ASP A 67 -4.86 18.92 -11.59
CA ASP A 67 -3.56 19.57 -11.43
C ASP A 67 -3.00 19.50 -10.00
N GLU A 68 -3.90 19.53 -9.00
CA GLU A 68 -3.55 19.44 -7.58
C GLU A 68 -3.29 17.99 -7.10
N GLY A 69 -3.47 16.98 -7.94
CA GLY A 69 -3.21 15.58 -7.68
C GLY A 69 -4.44 14.80 -7.21
N TRP A 70 -4.24 13.87 -6.27
CA TRP A 70 -5.29 13.02 -5.71
C TRP A 70 -6.11 13.80 -4.68
N GLU A 71 -7.40 14.04 -4.94
CA GLU A 71 -8.32 14.78 -4.09
C GLU A 71 -9.17 13.83 -3.24
N PHE A 72 -9.49 14.23 -2.02
CA PHE A 72 -10.57 13.64 -1.23
C PHE A 72 -11.88 14.39 -1.50
N SER A 73 -13.02 13.73 -1.34
CA SER A 73 -14.31 14.36 -1.61
C SER A 73 -15.11 14.64 -0.33
N GLU A 74 -16.16 15.45 -0.45
CA GLU A 74 -17.10 15.67 0.66
C GLU A 74 -17.81 14.38 1.09
N THR A 75 -18.00 13.42 0.17
CA THR A 75 -18.65 12.12 0.45
C THR A 75 -17.67 11.06 0.96
N GLU A 76 -16.39 11.19 0.65
CA GLU A 76 -15.32 10.32 1.10
C GLU A 76 -14.13 11.19 1.57
N PRO A 77 -14.29 11.94 2.69
CA PRO A 77 -13.22 12.82 3.20
C PRO A 77 -12.08 12.01 3.81
N ASP A 78 -10.91 12.63 3.94
CA ASP A 78 -9.83 12.04 4.74
C ASP A 78 -10.24 11.96 6.22
N PRO A 79 -10.37 10.73 6.79
CA PRO A 79 -10.86 10.56 8.16
C PRO A 79 -9.81 10.83 9.23
N LEU A 80 -8.54 10.99 8.86
CA LEU A 80 -7.45 11.11 9.83
C LEU A 80 -7.08 12.57 10.12
N TYR A 81 -7.04 13.40 9.10
CA TYR A 81 -6.54 14.77 9.21
C TYR A 81 -7.46 15.80 8.56
N GLY A 82 -8.49 15.37 7.83
CA GLY A 82 -9.35 16.26 7.06
C GLY A 82 -8.62 16.96 5.92
N ALA A 83 -7.63 16.26 5.33
CA ALA A 83 -6.89 16.77 4.20
C ALA A 83 -7.78 16.87 2.95
N ASP A 84 -7.59 17.90 2.14
CA ASP A 84 -8.27 18.03 0.84
C ASP A 84 -7.58 17.21 -0.24
N TYR A 85 -6.25 17.04 -0.13
CA TYR A 85 -5.41 16.35 -1.12
C TYR A 85 -4.42 15.37 -0.48
N LEU A 86 -4.15 14.26 -1.16
CA LEU A 86 -3.17 13.26 -0.70
C LEU A 86 -1.75 13.84 -0.55
N ARG A 87 -1.39 14.89 -1.28
CA ARG A 87 -0.09 15.57 -1.12
C ARG A 87 0.13 16.08 0.30
N GLU A 88 -0.93 16.48 1.00
CA GLU A 88 -0.86 16.96 2.38
C GLU A 88 -0.47 15.83 3.35
N ILE A 89 -0.88 14.60 3.04
CA ILE A 89 -0.46 13.40 3.78
C ILE A 89 1.04 13.14 3.56
N TYR A 90 1.53 13.30 2.33
CA TYR A 90 2.97 13.19 2.03
C TYR A 90 3.79 14.26 2.73
N GLN A 91 3.34 15.51 2.71
CA GLN A 91 3.99 16.63 3.40
C GLN A 91 3.97 16.47 4.92
N ARG A 92 2.93 15.84 5.47
CA ARG A 92 2.88 15.51 6.90
C ARG A 92 3.92 14.45 7.29
N ALA A 93 4.24 13.53 6.39
CA ALA A 93 5.29 12.53 6.63
C ALA A 93 6.70 13.10 6.46
N ASP A 94 6.85 14.09 5.58
CA ASP A 94 8.11 14.73 5.23
C ASP A 94 7.81 16.14 4.68
N ASP A 95 8.07 17.18 5.48
CA ASP A 95 7.75 18.58 5.15
C ASP A 95 8.44 19.07 3.87
N ASP A 96 9.60 18.48 3.54
CA ASP A 96 10.42 18.81 2.37
C ASP A 96 10.16 17.85 1.19
N TYR A 97 9.10 17.04 1.23
CA TYR A 97 8.81 16.07 0.19
C TYR A 97 8.58 16.72 -1.18
N THR A 98 9.44 16.40 -2.14
CA THR A 98 9.37 16.89 -3.53
C THR A 98 9.13 15.78 -4.57
N GLY A 99 8.94 14.55 -4.09
CA GLY A 99 8.71 13.39 -4.94
C GLY A 99 7.30 13.32 -5.51
N ARG A 100 7.06 12.26 -6.29
CA ARG A 100 5.74 12.01 -6.88
C ARG A 100 4.78 11.50 -5.80
N VAL A 101 3.60 12.12 -5.69
CA VAL A 101 2.49 11.65 -4.85
C VAL A 101 1.74 10.55 -5.59
N THR A 102 1.74 9.34 -5.03
CA THR A 102 1.16 8.13 -5.61
C THR A 102 0.24 7.42 -4.64
N VAL A 103 -0.63 6.57 -5.17
CA VAL A 103 -1.40 5.58 -4.43
C VAL A 103 -0.97 4.18 -4.87
N PRO A 104 -0.98 3.16 -3.97
CA PRO A 104 -1.40 3.19 -2.58
C PRO A 104 -0.40 3.87 -1.66
N VAL A 105 -0.85 4.23 -0.46
CA VAL A 105 0.00 4.67 0.66
C VAL A 105 -0.36 3.86 1.90
N LEU A 106 0.62 3.24 2.53
CA LEU A 106 0.49 2.63 3.85
C LEU A 106 0.96 3.64 4.91
N TRP A 107 0.04 4.10 5.73
CA TRP A 107 0.22 5.13 6.74
C TRP A 107 0.25 4.56 8.16
N ASP A 108 1.18 5.00 8.99
CA ASP A 108 1.21 4.73 10.43
C ASP A 108 0.56 5.90 11.21
N LYS A 109 -0.61 5.65 11.78
CA LYS A 109 -1.36 6.66 12.54
C LYS A 109 -0.66 7.09 13.83
N LYS A 110 0.16 6.23 14.43
CA LYS A 110 0.89 6.54 15.67
C LYS A 110 2.11 7.41 15.45
N ARG A 111 2.86 7.12 14.37
CA ARG A 111 4.06 7.89 14.03
C ARG A 111 3.77 9.08 13.13
N ALA A 112 2.55 9.19 12.61
CA ALA A 112 2.13 10.19 11.63
C ALA A 112 3.10 10.25 10.43
N THR A 113 3.38 9.08 9.83
CA THR A 113 4.31 8.97 8.69
C THR A 113 3.86 7.89 7.72
N ILE A 114 4.36 7.98 6.48
CA ILE A 114 4.22 6.94 5.47
C ILE A 114 5.21 5.81 5.78
N VAL A 115 4.70 4.60 5.95
CA VAL A 115 5.53 3.39 6.06
C VAL A 115 6.08 3.04 4.68
N ASN A 116 5.18 2.91 3.70
CA ASN A 116 5.53 2.46 2.36
C ASN A 116 4.49 2.95 1.34
N ASN A 117 4.91 3.11 0.09
CA ASN A 117 4.03 3.48 -1.02
C ASN A 117 4.27 2.61 -2.28
N GLU A 118 4.90 1.46 -2.11
CA GLU A 118 5.04 0.45 -3.17
C GLU A 118 4.02 -0.67 -2.95
N SER A 119 3.14 -0.84 -3.91
CA SER A 119 1.98 -1.72 -3.77
C SER A 119 2.33 -3.18 -3.56
N GLU A 120 3.39 -3.70 -4.17
CA GLU A 120 3.84 -5.07 -4.00
C GLU A 120 4.36 -5.33 -2.58
N GLU A 121 5.19 -4.42 -2.07
CA GLU A 121 5.71 -4.50 -0.70
C GLU A 121 4.59 -4.38 0.33
N ILE A 122 3.61 -3.48 0.10
CA ILE A 122 2.44 -3.35 0.97
C ILE A 122 1.61 -4.64 0.98
N MET A 123 1.40 -5.28 -0.17
CA MET A 123 0.70 -6.58 -0.22
C MET A 123 1.41 -7.62 0.63
N ARG A 124 2.74 -7.75 0.52
CA ARG A 124 3.53 -8.69 1.33
C ARG A 124 3.46 -8.38 2.82
N MET A 125 3.51 -7.09 3.20
CA MET A 125 3.33 -6.68 4.59
C MET A 125 1.95 -7.06 5.14
N LEU A 126 0.89 -6.82 4.37
CA LEU A 126 -0.48 -7.16 4.79
C LEU A 126 -0.70 -8.68 4.91
N ASP A 127 -0.11 -9.46 4.01
CA ASP A 127 -0.28 -10.91 4.00
C ASP A 127 0.56 -11.63 5.05
N THR A 128 1.79 -11.16 5.30
CA THR A 128 2.75 -11.94 6.09
C THR A 128 2.97 -11.44 7.51
N ALA A 129 2.69 -10.15 7.81
CA ALA A 129 2.96 -9.57 9.12
C ALA A 129 1.76 -9.65 10.07
N PHE A 130 0.53 -9.67 9.54
CA PHE A 130 -0.67 -9.65 10.36
C PHE A 130 -1.29 -11.04 10.53
N GLU A 131 -1.87 -11.26 11.70
CA GLU A 131 -2.74 -12.40 11.93
C GLU A 131 -4.11 -12.10 11.28
N GLY A 132 -4.34 -12.67 10.10
CA GLY A 132 -5.57 -12.50 9.33
C GLY A 132 -6.56 -13.66 9.53
N ASN A 133 -7.37 -13.94 8.50
CA ASN A 133 -8.38 -15.00 8.50
C ASN A 133 -7.84 -16.39 8.11
N GLY A 134 -6.52 -16.54 7.98
CA GLY A 134 -5.84 -17.79 7.61
C GLY A 134 -5.63 -17.96 6.10
N VAL A 135 -6.02 -17.00 5.28
CA VAL A 135 -5.64 -16.95 3.86
C VAL A 135 -4.18 -16.54 3.79
N ASP A 136 -3.38 -17.29 3.04
CA ASP A 136 -1.96 -17.05 2.75
C ASP A 136 -1.81 -16.86 1.24
N LEU A 137 -1.55 -15.62 0.81
CA LEU A 137 -1.40 -15.25 -0.59
C LEU A 137 0.05 -15.37 -1.08
N TYR A 138 1.00 -15.54 -0.14
CA TYR A 138 2.42 -15.69 -0.42
C TYR A 138 3.01 -16.92 0.30
N PRO A 139 2.44 -18.13 0.02
CA PRO A 139 2.75 -19.34 0.75
C PRO A 139 4.21 -19.76 0.56
N LYS A 140 4.86 -20.13 1.66
CA LYS A 140 6.30 -20.41 1.71
C LYS A 140 6.79 -21.36 0.62
N GLY A 141 5.97 -22.35 0.23
CA GLY A 141 6.33 -23.35 -0.79
C GLY A 141 6.25 -22.87 -2.24
N SER A 142 5.67 -21.70 -2.50
CA SER A 142 5.43 -21.14 -3.84
C SER A 142 6.00 -19.74 -4.05
N ARG A 143 6.74 -19.20 -3.10
CA ARG A 143 7.24 -17.80 -3.14
C ARG A 143 8.10 -17.52 -4.35
N GLU A 144 9.05 -18.41 -4.66
CA GLU A 144 9.90 -18.27 -5.85
C GLU A 144 9.07 -18.24 -7.14
N GLU A 145 8.08 -19.15 -7.29
CA GLU A 145 7.20 -19.19 -8.46
C GLU A 145 6.33 -17.93 -8.56
N VAL A 146 5.84 -17.41 -7.44
CA VAL A 146 5.06 -16.16 -7.37
C VAL A 146 5.92 -14.98 -7.82
N ASP A 147 7.15 -14.88 -7.35
CA ASP A 147 8.05 -13.77 -7.67
C ASP A 147 8.52 -13.84 -9.12
N ASP A 148 8.87 -15.02 -9.63
CA ASP A 148 9.20 -15.23 -11.05
C ASP A 148 8.04 -14.80 -11.96
N LEU A 149 6.80 -15.11 -11.57
CA LEU A 149 5.60 -14.70 -12.29
C LEU A 149 5.38 -13.19 -12.25
N ILE A 150 5.57 -12.58 -11.09
CA ILE A 150 5.47 -11.11 -10.91
C ILE A 150 6.52 -10.41 -11.77
N ASP A 151 7.76 -10.87 -11.76
CA ASP A 151 8.87 -10.32 -12.55
C ASP A 151 8.61 -10.39 -14.06
N ASP A 152 7.92 -11.42 -14.54
CA ASP A 152 7.51 -11.54 -15.93
C ASP A 152 6.30 -10.63 -16.27
N ILE A 153 5.29 -10.59 -15.42
CA ILE A 153 4.06 -9.81 -15.60
C ILE A 153 4.32 -8.30 -15.50
N TYR A 154 5.14 -7.88 -14.54
CA TYR A 154 5.38 -6.48 -14.23
C TYR A 154 5.83 -5.65 -15.45
N PRO A 155 6.90 -6.00 -16.18
CA PRO A 155 7.33 -5.23 -17.35
C PRO A 155 6.40 -5.39 -18.56
N ARG A 156 5.79 -6.56 -18.75
CA ARG A 156 5.02 -6.86 -19.96
C ARG A 156 3.59 -6.38 -19.89
N ILE A 157 2.90 -6.64 -18.80
CA ILE A 157 1.48 -6.35 -18.62
C ILE A 157 1.31 -5.06 -17.82
N ASN A 158 1.78 -5.02 -16.59
CA ASN A 158 1.52 -3.90 -15.68
C ASN A 158 2.07 -2.57 -16.23
N ASN A 159 3.35 -2.53 -16.58
CA ASN A 159 3.96 -1.37 -17.21
C ASN A 159 3.60 -1.26 -18.71
N GLY A 160 3.23 -2.37 -19.33
CA GLY A 160 2.80 -2.43 -20.74
C GLY A 160 1.58 -1.57 -21.00
N VAL A 161 0.60 -1.58 -20.13
CA VAL A 161 -0.61 -0.73 -20.21
C VAL A 161 -0.24 0.75 -20.26
N TYR A 162 0.67 1.19 -19.40
CA TYR A 162 1.11 2.60 -19.36
C TYR A 162 1.91 2.96 -20.62
N ARG A 163 2.78 2.08 -21.12
CA ARG A 163 3.49 2.32 -22.39
C ARG A 163 2.54 2.40 -23.56
N ALA A 164 1.49 1.58 -23.59
CA ALA A 164 0.50 1.63 -24.67
C ALA A 164 -0.42 2.85 -24.59
N GLY A 165 -0.78 3.27 -23.39
CA GLY A 165 -1.73 4.36 -23.15
C GLY A 165 -1.12 5.77 -23.20
N PHE A 166 0.19 5.91 -22.97
CA PHE A 166 0.90 7.19 -22.89
C PHE A 166 2.06 7.31 -23.89
N ALA A 167 2.14 6.41 -24.88
CA ALA A 167 3.17 6.45 -25.93
C ALA A 167 2.82 7.43 -27.06
#